data_32d5a7b0e10390a318713866d4904531
#
_entry.id   32d5a7b0e10390a318713866d4904531
#
_cell.length_a   1.000
_cell.length_b   1.000
_cell.length_c   1.000
_cell.angle_alpha   90.00
_cell.angle_beta   90.00
_cell.angle_gamma   90.00
#
_symmetry.space_group_name_H-M   'P 1'
#
loop_
_entity.id
_entity.type
_entity.pdbx_description
1 polymer ?
#
loop_
_entity_poly.entity_id
_entity_poly.type
_entity_poly.pdbx_seq_one_letter_code
_entity_poly.pdbx_strand_id
1 'polypeptide(L)'
;MRRRLALLVLTLQLAATVPAAGFAAQTAADTAAVCDSAAALAARQSGVPLAVLRAIALAETGRRADGAFRPWPWTVNTEGEGLWFATRREALDYVLQQYQRGARSFDVGCFQINFKWHGDHFASIEQMFDPVANATYAARYLGELQAETADWVKSAGAYHSRTPEFANRYAARFETILANLTDQGGVTPSQADGPEIPEISEFMLAALTAGALPAAPRPNRYPLLQAGGTGGLGSLVPRDQGPGTGLLAANARALVP
;
A
#
# COMPACT_ATOMS: atom_id res chain seq x y z
N MET A 1 -55.05 -24.59 -67.82
CA MET A 1 -53.85 -25.14 -67.11
C MET A 1 -52.89 -23.99 -66.81
N ARG A 2 -52.89 -23.47 -65.60
CA ARG A 2 -51.96 -22.40 -65.16
C ARG A 2 -51.04 -22.97 -64.12
N ARG A 3 -49.75 -23.18 -64.44
CA ARG A 3 -48.67 -23.63 -63.48
C ARG A 3 -48.22 -22.41 -62.71
N ARG A 4 -48.41 -22.41 -61.38
CA ARG A 4 -47.84 -21.43 -60.48
C ARG A 4 -46.43 -21.91 -60.11
N LEU A 5 -45.42 -21.12 -60.48
CA LEU A 5 -44.05 -21.30 -60.06
C LEU A 5 -43.91 -20.68 -58.67
N ALA A 6 -43.59 -21.49 -57.66
CA ALA A 6 -43.30 -21.01 -56.30
C ALA A 6 -41.79 -20.76 -56.20
N LEU A 7 -41.36 -19.50 -56.03
CA LEU A 7 -39.98 -19.15 -55.71
C LEU A 7 -39.75 -19.38 -54.21
N LEU A 8 -38.87 -20.32 -53.88
CA LEU A 8 -38.35 -20.50 -52.53
C LEU A 8 -37.20 -19.49 -52.36
N VAL A 9 -37.39 -18.48 -51.51
CA VAL A 9 -36.33 -17.56 -51.08
C VAL A 9 -35.66 -18.18 -49.85
N LEU A 10 -34.44 -18.68 -50.03
CA LEU A 10 -33.59 -19.22 -48.98
C LEU A 10 -32.84 -18.07 -48.33
N THR A 11 -33.27 -17.61 -47.16
CA THR A 11 -32.56 -16.58 -46.37
C THR A 11 -31.43 -17.24 -45.58
N LEU A 12 -30.19 -17.00 -46.01
CA LEU A 12 -28.98 -17.42 -45.31
C LEU A 12 -28.76 -16.46 -44.13
N GLN A 13 -29.04 -16.89 -42.92
CA GLN A 13 -28.70 -16.11 -41.71
C GLN A 13 -27.24 -16.34 -41.38
N LEU A 14 -26.40 -15.30 -41.61
CA LEU A 14 -25.00 -15.27 -41.16
C LEU A 14 -24.98 -14.96 -39.65
N ALA A 15 -24.83 -16.01 -38.83
CA ALA A 15 -24.62 -15.84 -37.39
C ALA A 15 -23.20 -15.27 -37.17
N ALA A 16 -23.10 -13.97 -36.86
CA ALA A 16 -21.86 -13.36 -36.42
C ALA A 16 -21.52 -13.87 -35.03
N THR A 17 -20.57 -14.79 -34.90
CA THR A 17 -19.97 -15.17 -33.63
C THR A 17 -19.09 -14.04 -33.15
N VAL A 18 -19.58 -13.22 -32.22
CA VAL A 18 -18.77 -12.27 -31.46
C VAL A 18 -17.84 -13.07 -30.53
N PRO A 19 -16.51 -12.98 -30.69
CA PRO A 19 -15.62 -13.62 -29.73
C PRO A 19 -15.85 -13.01 -28.37
N ALA A 20 -16.24 -13.81 -27.39
CA ALA A 20 -16.25 -13.40 -25.99
C ALA A 20 -14.80 -13.06 -25.62
N ALA A 21 -14.50 -11.78 -25.43
CA ALA A 21 -13.22 -11.35 -24.85
C ALA A 21 -13.11 -11.95 -23.47
N GLY A 22 -12.39 -13.07 -23.37
CA GLY A 22 -12.06 -13.69 -22.10
C GLY A 22 -11.22 -12.69 -21.29
N PHE A 23 -11.74 -12.24 -20.16
CA PHE A 23 -10.93 -11.52 -19.17
C PHE A 23 -9.81 -12.47 -18.73
N ALA A 24 -8.59 -12.23 -19.20
CA ALA A 24 -7.43 -12.96 -18.70
C ALA A 24 -7.32 -12.73 -17.19
N ALA A 25 -7.21 -13.81 -16.43
CA ALA A 25 -6.99 -13.72 -15.00
C ALA A 25 -5.69 -12.94 -14.75
N GLN A 26 -5.74 -11.93 -13.87
CA GLN A 26 -4.59 -11.12 -13.52
C GLN A 26 -3.52 -12.00 -12.87
N THR A 27 -2.29 -11.96 -13.38
CA THR A 27 -1.20 -12.75 -12.82
C THR A 27 -0.67 -12.14 -11.53
N ALA A 28 0.06 -12.92 -10.73
CA ALA A 28 0.73 -12.39 -9.54
C ALA A 28 1.77 -11.32 -9.92
N ALA A 29 2.39 -11.43 -11.10
CA ALA A 29 3.31 -10.43 -11.62
C ALA A 29 2.59 -9.11 -11.92
N ASP A 30 1.43 -9.16 -12.60
CA ASP A 30 0.63 -7.96 -12.90
C ASP A 30 0.16 -7.27 -11.62
N THR A 31 -0.31 -8.06 -10.64
CA THR A 31 -0.73 -7.52 -9.35
C THR A 31 0.43 -6.86 -8.61
N ALA A 32 1.61 -7.47 -8.59
CA ALA A 32 2.80 -6.90 -7.97
C ALA A 32 3.29 -5.63 -8.68
N ALA A 33 3.18 -5.56 -10.00
CA ALA A 33 3.56 -4.39 -10.81
C ALA A 33 2.79 -3.11 -10.42
N VAL A 34 1.63 -3.25 -9.78
CA VAL A 34 0.87 -2.12 -9.22
C VAL A 34 1.69 -1.35 -8.19
N CYS A 35 2.35 -2.06 -7.25
CA CYS A 35 3.21 -1.43 -6.25
C CYS A 35 4.46 -0.80 -6.88
N ASP A 36 5.09 -1.48 -7.85
CA ASP A 36 6.27 -0.97 -8.55
C ASP A 36 5.96 0.31 -9.34
N SER A 37 4.83 0.35 -10.04
CA SER A 37 4.39 1.52 -10.79
C SER A 37 4.08 2.71 -9.87
N ALA A 38 3.40 2.45 -8.76
CA ALA A 38 3.09 3.47 -7.75
C ALA A 38 4.38 4.02 -7.10
N ALA A 39 5.34 3.14 -6.76
CA ALA A 39 6.64 3.53 -6.24
C ALA A 39 7.42 4.41 -7.25
N ALA A 40 7.42 4.03 -8.53
CA ALA A 40 8.10 4.80 -9.57
C ALA A 40 7.50 6.20 -9.75
N LEU A 41 6.17 6.33 -9.68
CA LEU A 41 5.51 7.65 -9.73
C LEU A 41 5.85 8.48 -8.50
N ALA A 42 5.73 7.91 -7.30
CA ALA A 42 6.04 8.59 -6.05
C ALA A 42 7.51 9.05 -5.98
N ALA A 43 8.45 8.22 -6.45
CA ALA A 43 9.86 8.57 -6.52
C ALA A 43 10.13 9.82 -7.38
N ARG A 44 9.51 9.89 -8.58
CA ARG A 44 9.64 11.06 -9.47
C ARG A 44 9.08 12.33 -8.85
N GLN A 45 8.01 12.23 -8.07
CA GLN A 45 7.34 13.39 -7.48
C GLN A 45 8.02 13.89 -6.20
N SER A 46 8.62 12.98 -5.42
CA SER A 46 9.18 13.29 -4.10
C SER A 46 10.69 13.48 -4.07
N GLY A 47 11.40 12.96 -5.07
CA GLY A 47 12.86 12.87 -5.05
C GLY A 47 13.42 11.74 -4.17
N VAL A 48 12.58 10.93 -3.51
CA VAL A 48 13.02 9.73 -2.80
C VAL A 48 13.50 8.70 -3.83
N PRO A 49 14.69 8.09 -3.65
CA PRO A 49 15.21 7.11 -4.60
C PRO A 49 14.22 5.95 -4.82
N LEU A 50 14.00 5.57 -6.08
CA LEU A 50 13.09 4.47 -6.42
C LEU A 50 13.47 3.16 -5.73
N ALA A 51 14.76 2.87 -5.62
CA ALA A 51 15.26 1.67 -4.94
C ALA A 51 14.85 1.64 -3.46
N VAL A 52 14.84 2.80 -2.79
CA VAL A 52 14.37 2.93 -1.39
C VAL A 52 12.89 2.59 -1.30
N LEU A 53 12.03 3.18 -2.14
CA LEU A 53 10.60 2.90 -2.13
C LEU A 53 10.30 1.43 -2.44
N ARG A 54 10.97 0.84 -3.42
CA ARG A 54 10.84 -0.59 -3.72
C ARG A 54 11.26 -1.47 -2.56
N ALA A 55 12.37 -1.13 -1.88
CA ALA A 55 12.84 -1.88 -0.72
C ALA A 55 11.83 -1.80 0.45
N ILE A 56 11.21 -0.64 0.70
CA ILE A 56 10.13 -0.51 1.69
C ILE A 56 8.94 -1.37 1.29
N ALA A 57 8.43 -1.27 0.05
CA ALA A 57 7.28 -2.07 -0.38
C ALA A 57 7.54 -3.58 -0.23
N LEU A 58 8.76 -4.05 -0.55
CA LEU A 58 9.16 -5.45 -0.34
C LEU A 58 9.31 -5.81 1.14
N ALA A 59 9.80 -4.91 1.98
CA ALA A 59 9.89 -5.14 3.42
C ALA A 59 8.51 -5.22 4.07
N GLU A 60 7.55 -4.42 3.61
CA GLU A 60 6.21 -4.35 4.18
C GLU A 60 5.30 -5.50 3.68
N THR A 61 5.23 -5.70 2.38
CA THR A 61 4.22 -6.58 1.78
C THR A 61 4.79 -7.71 0.93
N GLY A 62 6.12 -7.87 0.93
CA GLY A 62 6.78 -8.87 0.12
C GLY A 62 6.31 -10.28 0.43
N ARG A 63 5.87 -10.99 -0.61
CA ARG A 63 5.48 -12.41 -0.55
C ARG A 63 6.10 -13.18 -1.71
N ARG A 64 6.28 -14.49 -1.51
CA ARG A 64 6.68 -15.38 -2.61
C ARG A 64 5.44 -15.79 -3.39
N ALA A 65 5.46 -15.49 -4.70
CA ALA A 65 4.44 -15.92 -5.63
C ALA A 65 5.11 -16.23 -6.97
N ASP A 66 4.74 -17.34 -7.61
CA ASP A 66 5.28 -17.77 -8.90
C ASP A 66 6.82 -17.77 -8.96
N GLY A 67 7.45 -18.25 -7.89
CA GLY A 67 8.90 -18.38 -7.78
C GLY A 67 9.67 -17.08 -7.50
N ALA A 68 8.99 -15.93 -7.45
CA ALA A 68 9.60 -14.63 -7.19
C ALA A 68 9.12 -14.01 -5.87
N PHE A 69 9.97 -13.19 -5.24
CA PHE A 69 9.62 -12.37 -4.07
C PHE A 69 9.19 -10.99 -4.57
N ARG A 70 7.92 -10.64 -4.33
CA ARG A 70 7.28 -9.44 -4.90
C ARG A 70 6.44 -8.72 -3.87
N PRO A 71 6.29 -7.37 -3.95
CA PRO A 71 5.35 -6.63 -3.11
C PRO A 71 3.90 -6.98 -3.49
N TRP A 72 2.96 -6.76 -2.57
CA TRP A 72 1.56 -7.07 -2.83
C TRP A 72 0.64 -5.92 -2.40
N PRO A 73 -0.15 -5.34 -3.33
CA PRO A 73 -0.92 -4.13 -3.06
C PRO A 73 -2.13 -4.35 -2.16
N TRP A 74 -2.69 -5.57 -2.17
CA TRP A 74 -3.90 -5.91 -1.43
C TRP A 74 -3.55 -6.63 -0.13
N THR A 75 -2.64 -6.00 0.63
CA THR A 75 -2.17 -6.50 1.92
C THR A 75 -2.77 -5.67 3.04
N VAL A 76 -3.21 -6.35 4.07
CA VAL A 76 -3.73 -5.77 5.31
C VAL A 76 -3.01 -6.41 6.48
N ASN A 77 -2.61 -5.63 7.45
CA ASN A 77 -2.22 -6.13 8.77
C ASN A 77 -3.22 -5.58 9.79
N THR A 78 -3.81 -6.44 10.57
CA THR A 78 -4.71 -6.07 11.66
C THR A 78 -4.19 -6.69 12.94
N GLU A 79 -3.83 -5.87 13.92
CA GLU A 79 -3.36 -6.32 15.23
C GLU A 79 -2.19 -7.33 15.18
N GLY A 80 -1.32 -7.21 14.17
CA GLY A 80 -0.16 -8.07 13.98
C GLY A 80 -0.39 -9.28 13.07
N GLU A 81 -1.64 -9.51 12.62
CA GLU A 81 -1.96 -10.54 11.63
C GLU A 81 -1.96 -9.97 10.21
N GLY A 82 -1.00 -10.42 9.39
CA GLY A 82 -0.86 -10.00 7.99
C GLY A 82 -1.65 -10.92 7.04
N LEU A 83 -2.49 -10.32 6.20
CA LEU A 83 -3.33 -11.02 5.22
C LEU A 83 -3.08 -10.46 3.81
N TRP A 84 -2.99 -11.36 2.82
CA TRP A 84 -2.85 -11.02 1.40
C TRP A 84 -4.10 -11.45 0.65
N PHE A 85 -4.82 -10.49 0.09
CA PHE A 85 -6.04 -10.71 -0.67
C PHE A 85 -5.73 -10.78 -2.17
N ALA A 86 -6.58 -11.47 -2.92
CA ALA A 86 -6.42 -11.56 -4.37
C ALA A 86 -6.79 -10.24 -5.07
N THR A 87 -7.75 -9.51 -4.53
CA THR A 87 -8.28 -8.27 -5.11
C THR A 87 -8.34 -7.13 -4.11
N ARG A 88 -8.31 -5.89 -4.64
CA ARG A 88 -8.54 -4.68 -3.85
C ARG A 88 -9.88 -4.73 -3.10
N ARG A 89 -10.90 -5.23 -3.76
CA ARG A 89 -12.25 -5.32 -3.18
C ARG A 89 -12.27 -6.19 -1.94
N GLU A 90 -11.70 -7.39 -2.00
CA GLU A 90 -11.63 -8.29 -0.85
C GLU A 90 -10.89 -7.68 0.34
N ALA A 91 -9.74 -7.03 0.09
CA ALA A 91 -8.96 -6.35 1.11
C ALA A 91 -9.74 -5.20 1.75
N LEU A 92 -10.43 -4.40 0.93
CA LEU A 92 -11.24 -3.27 1.39
C LEU A 92 -12.45 -3.74 2.20
N ASP A 93 -13.20 -4.74 1.70
CA ASP A 93 -14.36 -5.31 2.39
C ASP A 93 -13.96 -5.85 3.76
N TYR A 94 -12.81 -6.54 3.84
CA TYR A 94 -12.26 -7.02 5.11
C TYR A 94 -11.97 -5.87 6.09
N VAL A 95 -11.24 -4.84 5.66
CA VAL A 95 -10.89 -3.71 6.52
C VAL A 95 -12.14 -2.95 6.98
N LEU A 96 -13.10 -2.71 6.10
CA LEU A 96 -14.34 -2.04 6.46
C LEU A 96 -15.13 -2.84 7.50
N GLN A 97 -15.15 -4.17 7.40
CA GLN A 97 -15.75 -5.02 8.40
C GLN A 97 -15.02 -4.93 9.75
N GLN A 98 -13.68 -4.94 9.77
CA GLN A 98 -12.91 -4.76 11.01
C GLN A 98 -13.14 -3.37 11.61
N TYR A 99 -13.17 -2.34 10.78
CA TYR A 99 -13.49 -0.97 11.20
C TYR A 99 -14.87 -0.85 11.85
N GLN A 100 -15.90 -1.50 11.26
CA GLN A 100 -17.24 -1.57 11.83
C GLN A 100 -17.29 -2.30 13.17
N ARG A 101 -16.42 -3.29 13.38
CA ARG A 101 -16.26 -4.01 14.65
C ARG A 101 -15.48 -3.23 15.70
N GLY A 102 -14.99 -2.03 15.36
CA GLY A 102 -14.26 -1.15 16.29
C GLY A 102 -12.75 -1.15 16.11
N ALA A 103 -12.17 -1.97 15.22
CA ALA A 103 -10.73 -1.92 14.95
C ALA A 103 -10.34 -0.55 14.39
N ARG A 104 -9.23 -0.02 14.88
CA ARG A 104 -8.65 1.26 14.45
C ARG A 104 -7.18 1.16 14.11
N SER A 105 -6.49 0.13 14.58
CA SER A 105 -5.08 -0.11 14.28
C SER A 105 -4.97 -1.21 13.23
N PHE A 106 -4.84 -0.79 11.98
CA PHE A 106 -4.59 -1.67 10.85
C PHE A 106 -3.74 -0.94 9.82
N ASP A 107 -2.94 -1.71 9.09
CA ASP A 107 -2.06 -1.23 8.03
C ASP A 107 -2.57 -1.71 6.69
N VAL A 108 -2.46 -0.89 5.65
CA VAL A 108 -3.00 -1.21 4.33
C VAL A 108 -2.07 -0.83 3.18
N GLY A 109 -2.19 -1.59 2.10
CA GLY A 109 -1.58 -1.27 0.82
C GLY A 109 -0.12 -1.65 0.69
N CYS A 110 0.49 -1.26 -0.42
CA CYS A 110 1.88 -1.57 -0.76
C CYS A 110 2.90 -1.19 0.32
N PHE A 111 2.64 -0.10 1.02
CA PHE A 111 3.55 0.54 1.98
C PHE A 111 3.06 0.41 3.42
N GLN A 112 2.03 -0.40 3.69
CA GLN A 112 1.48 -0.69 5.01
C GLN A 112 1.28 0.57 5.86
N ILE A 113 0.53 1.52 5.31
CA ILE A 113 0.21 2.76 6.04
C ILE A 113 -0.82 2.46 7.12
N ASN A 114 -0.48 2.78 8.38
CA ASN A 114 -1.34 2.53 9.52
C ASN A 114 -2.47 3.56 9.61
N PHE A 115 -3.71 3.08 9.65
CA PHE A 115 -4.90 3.93 9.74
C PHE A 115 -4.94 4.77 11.01
N LYS A 116 -4.59 4.20 12.16
CA LYS A 116 -4.65 4.90 13.45
C LYS A 116 -3.77 6.15 13.48
N TRP A 117 -2.60 6.07 12.86
CA TRP A 117 -1.58 7.11 12.95
C TRP A 117 -1.57 8.05 11.76
N HIS A 118 -2.00 7.55 10.60
CA HIS A 118 -1.85 8.24 9.32
C HIS A 118 -3.18 8.40 8.55
N GLY A 119 -4.28 7.83 9.05
CA GLY A 119 -5.57 7.84 8.36
C GLY A 119 -6.11 9.24 8.08
N ASP A 120 -5.81 10.21 8.95
CA ASP A 120 -6.25 11.62 8.80
C ASP A 120 -5.64 12.33 7.57
N HIS A 121 -4.60 11.76 6.99
CA HIS A 121 -3.99 12.27 5.76
C HIS A 121 -4.68 11.78 4.48
N PHE A 122 -5.69 10.94 4.60
CA PHE A 122 -6.46 10.39 3.50
C PHE A 122 -7.94 10.77 3.63
N ALA A 123 -8.62 10.92 2.51
CA ALA A 123 -10.05 11.24 2.51
C ALA A 123 -10.90 10.06 3.03
N SER A 124 -10.42 8.83 2.87
CA SER A 124 -11.13 7.61 3.30
C SER A 124 -10.18 6.41 3.36
N ILE A 125 -10.68 5.30 3.93
CA ILE A 125 -9.98 4.00 3.90
C ILE A 125 -9.79 3.52 2.45
N GLU A 126 -10.75 3.76 1.57
CA GLU A 126 -10.65 3.43 0.15
C GLU A 126 -9.49 4.15 -0.53
N GLN A 127 -9.24 5.41 -0.17
CA GLN A 127 -8.10 6.17 -0.68
C GLN A 127 -6.77 5.63 -0.14
N MET A 128 -6.72 5.13 1.08
CA MET A 128 -5.52 4.47 1.60
C MET A 128 -5.15 3.21 0.79
N PHE A 129 -6.15 2.54 0.18
CA PHE A 129 -5.94 1.41 -0.73
C PHE A 129 -5.66 1.84 -2.19
N ASP A 130 -5.71 3.12 -2.51
CA ASP A 130 -5.22 3.58 -3.80
C ASP A 130 -3.69 3.48 -3.83
N PRO A 131 -3.10 2.71 -4.76
CA PRO A 131 -1.66 2.46 -4.74
C PRO A 131 -0.82 3.72 -4.90
N VAL A 132 -1.31 4.69 -5.70
CA VAL A 132 -0.59 5.95 -5.92
C VAL A 132 -0.68 6.83 -4.68
N ALA A 133 -1.86 6.98 -4.07
CA ALA A 133 -2.02 7.74 -2.84
C ALA A 133 -1.20 7.14 -1.69
N ASN A 134 -1.21 5.80 -1.57
CA ASN A 134 -0.45 5.05 -0.58
C ASN A 134 1.07 5.27 -0.74
N ALA A 135 1.59 5.13 -1.97
CA ALA A 135 3.00 5.34 -2.29
C ALA A 135 3.44 6.82 -2.11
N THR A 136 2.61 7.77 -2.55
CA THR A 136 2.89 9.20 -2.42
C THR A 136 2.99 9.61 -0.95
N TYR A 137 2.07 9.11 -0.12
CA TYR A 137 2.14 9.34 1.31
C TYR A 137 3.41 8.74 1.93
N ALA A 138 3.72 7.49 1.60
CA ALA A 138 4.92 6.81 2.10
C ALA A 138 6.20 7.55 1.71
N ALA A 139 6.30 8.01 0.46
CA ALA A 139 7.44 8.77 -0.02
C ALA A 139 7.60 10.09 0.72
N ARG A 140 6.50 10.83 0.96
CA ARG A 140 6.54 12.07 1.75
C ARG A 140 7.04 11.79 3.17
N TYR A 141 6.47 10.80 3.84
CA TYR A 141 6.85 10.43 5.20
C TYR A 141 8.31 9.96 5.30
N LEU A 142 8.78 9.17 4.34
CA LEU A 142 10.20 8.79 4.24
C LEU A 142 11.12 9.99 4.01
N GLY A 143 10.69 10.98 3.24
CA GLY A 143 11.43 12.24 3.05
C GLY A 143 11.56 13.04 4.35
N GLU A 144 10.48 13.10 5.14
CA GLU A 144 10.50 13.72 6.47
C GLU A 144 11.50 13.02 7.39
N LEU A 145 11.47 11.67 7.40
CA LEU A 145 12.42 10.87 8.19
C LEU A 145 13.86 11.01 7.70
N GLN A 146 14.07 11.14 6.40
CA GLN A 146 15.39 11.39 5.82
C GLN A 146 15.96 12.74 6.23
N ALA A 147 15.11 13.75 6.34
CA ALA A 147 15.53 15.06 6.83
C ALA A 147 15.96 15.00 8.32
N GLU A 148 15.36 14.09 9.11
CA GLU A 148 15.72 13.88 10.51
C GLU A 148 17.02 13.07 10.67
N THR A 149 17.21 12.02 9.86
CA THR A 149 18.27 11.02 10.09
C THR A 149 19.48 11.16 9.18
N ALA A 150 19.33 11.84 8.04
CA ALA A 150 20.29 11.96 6.96
C ALA A 150 20.79 10.60 6.38
N ASP A 151 20.04 9.51 6.61
CA ASP A 151 20.43 8.13 6.29
C ASP A 151 19.20 7.29 5.94
N TRP A 152 19.12 6.73 4.73
CA TRP A 152 17.96 5.95 4.28
C TRP A 152 17.72 4.68 5.08
N VAL A 153 18.77 4.03 5.61
CA VAL A 153 18.64 2.82 6.41
C VAL A 153 18.02 3.17 7.78
N LYS A 154 18.46 4.26 8.39
CA LYS A 154 17.88 4.77 9.63
C LYS A 154 16.46 5.29 9.41
N SER A 155 16.20 5.96 8.29
CA SER A 155 14.86 6.42 7.90
C SER A 155 13.90 5.24 7.75
N ALA A 156 14.33 4.16 7.11
CA ALA A 156 13.56 2.95 6.98
C ALA A 156 13.26 2.31 8.34
N GLY A 157 14.25 2.25 9.24
CA GLY A 157 14.03 1.81 10.62
C GLY A 157 12.96 2.65 11.33
N ALA A 158 13.09 3.99 11.25
CA ALA A 158 12.15 4.94 11.86
C ALA A 158 10.75 4.93 11.21
N TYR A 159 10.67 4.59 9.92
CA TYR A 159 9.41 4.37 9.22
C TYR A 159 8.59 3.25 9.87
N HIS A 160 9.24 2.15 10.20
CA HIS A 160 8.60 1.01 10.84
C HIS A 160 8.32 1.27 12.33
N SER A 161 9.28 1.83 13.06
CA SER A 161 9.13 2.05 14.51
C SER A 161 10.11 3.10 15.03
N ARG A 162 9.69 3.85 16.04
CA ARG A 162 10.59 4.73 16.82
C ARG A 162 11.28 4.00 17.97
N THR A 163 10.87 2.78 18.29
CA THR A 163 11.52 1.94 19.31
C THR A 163 12.81 1.34 18.74
N PRO A 164 13.98 1.60 19.33
CA PRO A 164 15.27 1.23 18.74
C PRO A 164 15.42 -0.26 18.38
N GLU A 165 14.90 -1.15 19.20
CA GLU A 165 14.97 -2.59 18.93
C GLU A 165 14.25 -2.97 17.64
N PHE A 166 13.03 -2.48 17.44
CA PHE A 166 12.23 -2.77 16.25
C PHE A 166 12.78 -2.03 15.04
N ALA A 167 13.16 -0.76 15.20
CA ALA A 167 13.77 0.05 14.16
C ALA A 167 15.05 -0.60 13.60
N ASN A 168 15.95 -1.04 14.46
CA ASN A 168 17.21 -1.65 14.04
C ASN A 168 17.01 -2.99 13.32
N ARG A 169 16.07 -3.82 13.79
CA ARG A 169 15.74 -5.08 13.13
C ARG A 169 15.16 -4.85 11.74
N TYR A 170 14.26 -3.89 11.62
CA TYR A 170 13.68 -3.51 10.32
C TYR A 170 14.74 -2.90 9.40
N ALA A 171 15.58 -2.01 9.89
CA ALA A 171 16.67 -1.39 9.13
C ALA A 171 17.61 -2.43 8.52
N ALA A 172 18.02 -3.43 9.28
CA ALA A 172 18.87 -4.53 8.77
C ALA A 172 18.18 -5.34 7.66
N ARG A 173 16.88 -5.63 7.80
CA ARG A 173 16.08 -6.29 6.76
C ARG A 173 15.98 -5.41 5.50
N PHE A 174 15.68 -4.14 5.68
CA PHE A 174 15.59 -3.17 4.58
C PHE A 174 16.92 -3.07 3.83
N GLU A 175 18.04 -2.93 4.52
CA GLU A 175 19.38 -2.85 3.94
C GLU A 175 19.70 -4.08 3.07
N THR A 176 19.38 -5.28 3.56
CA THR A 176 19.54 -6.52 2.80
C THR A 176 18.69 -6.51 1.51
N ILE A 177 17.45 -6.05 1.60
CA ILE A 177 16.55 -5.96 0.42
C ILE A 177 17.09 -4.92 -0.56
N LEU A 178 17.50 -3.75 -0.08
CA LEU A 178 18.02 -2.67 -0.90
C LEU A 178 19.29 -3.10 -1.65
N ALA A 179 20.23 -3.79 -0.98
CA ALA A 179 21.44 -4.34 -1.60
C ALA A 179 21.09 -5.31 -2.74
N ASN A 180 20.15 -6.25 -2.49
CA ASN A 180 19.71 -7.20 -3.53
C ASN A 180 19.06 -6.53 -4.74
N LEU A 181 18.35 -5.44 -4.55
CA LEU A 181 17.75 -4.67 -5.66
C LEU A 181 18.81 -3.94 -6.49
N THR A 182 19.87 -3.44 -5.85
CA THR A 182 20.97 -2.75 -6.54
C THR A 182 21.88 -3.72 -7.28
N ASP A 183 22.11 -4.91 -6.74
CA ASP A 183 22.95 -5.94 -7.37
C ASP A 183 22.26 -6.61 -8.58
N GLN A 184 20.94 -6.79 -8.55
CA GLN A 184 20.17 -7.43 -9.64
C GLN A 184 19.87 -6.48 -10.80
N GLY A 185 19.83 -5.21 -10.52
CA GLY A 185 19.70 -4.18 -11.54
C GLY A 185 20.98 -3.40 -11.60
N GLY A 186 21.86 -3.65 -12.56
CA GLY A 186 22.94 -2.74 -12.90
C GLY A 186 22.41 -1.34 -13.31
N VAL A 187 21.50 -0.80 -12.53
CA VAL A 187 20.91 0.53 -12.64
C VAL A 187 21.73 1.43 -11.72
N THR A 188 22.88 1.86 -12.21
CA THR A 188 23.34 3.21 -11.86
C THR A 188 22.13 4.13 -11.93
N PRO A 189 21.95 5.09 -11.02
CA PRO A 189 20.89 6.10 -11.13
C PRO A 189 21.22 7.00 -12.34
N SER A 190 21.00 6.51 -13.56
CA SER A 190 20.94 7.31 -14.76
C SER A 190 19.55 7.94 -14.82
N GLN A 191 19.53 9.23 -14.78
CA GLN A 191 18.35 10.11 -14.78
C GLN A 191 17.61 10.16 -16.12
N ALA A 192 17.73 9.19 -16.99
CA ALA A 192 17.06 9.30 -18.27
C ALA A 192 16.87 7.98 -18.96
N ASP A 193 16.10 7.09 -18.64
CA ASP A 193 15.49 6.08 -19.52
C ASP A 193 14.69 5.12 -18.64
N GLY A 194 13.51 5.60 -18.18
CA GLY A 194 12.51 4.71 -17.60
C GLY A 194 11.96 3.80 -18.69
N PRO A 195 11.59 2.55 -18.37
CA PRO A 195 10.84 1.73 -19.27
C PRO A 195 9.60 2.50 -19.71
N GLU A 196 9.33 2.48 -21.03
CA GLU A 196 8.14 3.04 -21.64
C GLU A 196 6.93 2.56 -20.85
N ILE A 197 6.28 3.47 -20.14
CA ILE A 197 5.11 3.17 -19.32
C ILE A 197 4.00 2.82 -20.33
N PRO A 198 3.30 1.68 -20.18
CA PRO A 198 2.07 1.48 -20.94
C PRO A 198 1.20 2.71 -20.69
N GLU A 199 0.71 3.31 -21.76
CA GLU A 199 -0.10 4.52 -21.72
C GLU A 199 -1.06 4.45 -20.53
N ILE A 200 -0.89 5.40 -19.60
CA ILE A 200 -1.80 5.55 -18.48
C ILE A 200 -3.17 5.75 -19.11
N SER A 201 -4.09 4.81 -18.96
CA SER A 201 -5.41 4.93 -19.53
C SER A 201 -5.99 6.28 -19.09
N GLU A 202 -6.72 6.95 -19.99
CA GLU A 202 -7.37 8.24 -19.71
C GLU A 202 -8.18 8.21 -18.41
N PHE A 203 -8.63 7.04 -18.00
CA PHE A 203 -9.31 6.80 -16.73
C PHE A 203 -8.40 7.00 -15.51
N MET A 204 -7.13 6.56 -15.57
CA MET A 204 -6.14 6.83 -14.50
C MET A 204 -5.72 8.31 -14.48
N LEU A 205 -5.60 8.94 -15.64
CA LEU A 205 -5.28 10.36 -15.73
C LEU A 205 -6.44 11.23 -15.20
N ALA A 206 -7.68 10.88 -15.52
CA ALA A 206 -8.87 11.55 -14.99
C ALA A 206 -9.01 11.37 -13.46
N ALA A 207 -8.67 10.20 -12.93
CA ALA A 207 -8.64 9.95 -11.48
C ALA A 207 -7.55 10.78 -10.78
N LEU A 208 -6.40 10.98 -11.42
CA LEU A 208 -5.30 11.81 -10.91
C LEU A 208 -5.63 13.31 -10.93
N THR A 209 -6.42 13.77 -11.90
CA THR A 209 -6.80 15.19 -12.03
C THR A 209 -8.06 15.56 -11.23
N ALA A 210 -8.98 14.62 -11.03
CA ALA A 210 -10.22 14.86 -10.29
C ALA A 210 -10.06 14.81 -8.76
N GLY A 211 -8.94 14.27 -8.23
CA GLY A 211 -8.69 14.10 -6.79
C GLY A 211 -7.69 15.07 -6.16
N ALA A 212 -7.15 16.04 -6.91
CA ALA A 212 -6.01 16.83 -6.48
C ALA A 212 -6.33 18.12 -5.69
N LEU A 213 -7.48 18.22 -5.06
CA LEU A 213 -7.66 19.24 -4.03
C LEU A 213 -7.27 18.62 -2.68
N PRO A 214 -6.35 19.25 -1.91
CA PRO A 214 -6.07 18.79 -0.56
C PRO A 214 -7.38 18.86 0.23
N ALA A 215 -7.87 17.68 0.64
CA ALA A 215 -9.00 17.61 1.54
C ALA A 215 -8.62 18.39 2.80
N ALA A 216 -9.47 19.35 3.20
CA ALA A 216 -9.28 20.06 4.45
C ALA A 216 -9.06 19.05 5.58
N PRO A 217 -8.10 19.29 6.50
CA PRO A 217 -7.83 18.38 7.59
C PRO A 217 -9.12 18.05 8.33
N ARG A 218 -9.46 16.78 8.43
CA ARG A 218 -10.63 16.36 9.22
C ARG A 218 -10.34 16.65 10.68
N PRO A 219 -11.27 17.28 11.43
CA PRO A 219 -11.05 17.49 12.86
C PRO A 219 -10.85 16.13 13.55
N ASN A 220 -9.74 15.99 14.27
CA ASN A 220 -9.49 14.81 15.07
C ASN A 220 -10.59 14.67 16.14
N ARG A 221 -11.46 13.69 15.99
CA ARG A 221 -12.59 13.45 16.92
C ARG A 221 -12.23 12.50 18.05
N TYR A 222 -10.96 12.12 18.18
CA TYR A 222 -10.50 11.21 19.23
C TYR A 222 -9.69 11.98 20.28
N PRO A 223 -10.31 12.35 21.44
CA PRO A 223 -9.67 13.17 22.47
C PRO A 223 -8.35 12.58 23.01
N LEU A 224 -8.22 11.25 23.00
CA LEU A 224 -7.04 10.55 23.49
C LEU A 224 -5.81 10.67 22.56
N LEU A 225 -6.00 11.14 21.32
CA LEU A 225 -4.93 11.33 20.35
C LEU A 225 -4.46 12.79 20.26
N GLN A 226 -5.07 13.71 21.00
CA GLN A 226 -4.74 15.14 20.97
C GLN A 226 -3.58 15.52 21.92
N ALA A 227 -3.21 14.66 22.84
CA ALA A 227 -2.15 14.94 23.80
C ALA A 227 -0.83 14.35 23.32
N GLY A 228 -0.09 15.08 22.53
CA GLY A 228 1.25 14.66 22.19
C GLY A 228 1.81 15.47 21.03
N GLY A 229 2.64 16.45 21.39
CA GLY A 229 3.33 17.30 20.43
C GLY A 229 4.13 16.52 19.39
N THR A 230 4.33 17.15 18.29
CA THR A 230 5.32 16.98 17.22
C THR A 230 6.26 15.78 17.36
N GLY A 231 5.81 14.60 16.97
CA GLY A 231 6.64 13.42 16.90
C GLY A 231 5.96 12.39 16.01
N GLY A 232 6.39 12.32 14.74
CA GLY A 232 5.93 11.32 13.78
C GLY A 232 6.03 9.92 14.38
N LEU A 233 4.99 9.13 14.18
CA LEU A 233 4.86 7.82 14.78
C LEU A 233 5.02 6.77 13.69
N GLY A 234 5.97 5.89 13.87
CA GLY A 234 6.16 4.73 13.00
C GLY A 234 5.02 3.73 13.11
N SER A 235 4.99 2.82 12.17
CA SER A 235 4.06 1.71 12.08
C SER A 235 4.02 0.87 13.36
N LEU A 236 2.84 0.44 13.75
CA LEU A 236 2.47 -0.68 14.63
C LEU A 236 2.92 -0.69 16.11
N VAL A 237 3.90 0.10 16.55
CA VAL A 237 4.33 0.03 17.95
C VAL A 237 3.97 1.31 18.67
N PRO A 238 3.18 1.27 19.76
CA PRO A 238 2.95 2.42 20.59
C PRO A 238 4.28 2.98 21.13
N ARG A 239 4.42 4.30 21.11
CA ARG A 239 5.51 4.96 21.79
C ARG A 239 5.42 4.57 23.27
N ASP A 240 6.47 4.00 23.82
CA ASP A 240 6.57 3.80 25.27
C ASP A 240 6.39 5.16 25.94
N GLN A 241 5.29 5.32 26.62
CA GLN A 241 5.13 6.43 27.54
C GLN A 241 6.05 6.10 28.71
N GLY A 242 6.97 7.00 29.00
CA GLY A 242 8.00 6.87 30.00
C GLY A 242 7.51 6.30 31.35
N PRO A 243 8.37 6.06 32.37
CA PRO A 243 8.10 5.24 33.54
C PRO A 243 6.96 5.83 34.36
N GLY A 244 5.75 5.40 34.10
CA GLY A 244 4.53 5.86 34.71
C GLY A 244 3.45 4.78 34.67
N THR A 245 3.41 3.93 35.67
CA THR A 245 2.27 3.12 36.12
C THR A 245 1.69 2.15 35.09
N GLY A 246 2.33 0.99 34.96
CA GLY A 246 1.71 -0.19 34.40
C GLY A 246 0.46 -0.59 35.20
N LEU A 247 -0.66 -0.76 34.50
CA LEU A 247 -1.94 -1.24 35.03
C LEU A 247 -1.89 -2.63 35.71
N LEU A 248 -0.71 -3.26 35.77
CA LEU A 248 -0.50 -4.56 36.41
C LEU A 248 0.03 -4.47 37.87
N ALA A 249 0.27 -3.28 38.40
CA ALA A 249 0.73 -3.11 39.78
C ALA A 249 -0.41 -3.05 40.82
N ALA A 250 -1.66 -3.07 40.41
CA ALA A 250 -2.80 -2.89 41.35
C ALA A 250 -3.37 -4.19 41.94
N ASN A 251 -2.92 -5.39 41.52
CA ASN A 251 -3.49 -6.66 42.03
C ASN A 251 -2.53 -7.56 42.80
N ALA A 252 -1.41 -7.02 43.32
CA ALA A 252 -0.48 -7.79 44.16
C ALA A 252 -0.58 -7.44 45.68
N ARG A 253 -1.77 -7.14 46.15
CA ARG A 253 -2.01 -7.01 47.59
C ARG A 253 -3.34 -7.60 48.00
N ALA A 254 -3.41 -8.90 48.10
CA ALA A 254 -4.32 -9.61 49.00
C ALA A 254 -4.09 -11.13 48.89
N LEU A 255 -3.03 -11.64 49.52
CA LEU A 255 -2.93 -13.02 49.97
C LEU A 255 -1.67 -13.16 50.84
N VAL A 256 -1.78 -12.81 52.14
CA VAL A 256 -1.01 -13.41 53.22
C VAL A 256 -1.89 -13.38 54.48
N PRO A 257 -1.86 -14.41 55.30
CA PRO A 257 -2.92 -14.99 56.10
C PRO A 257 -3.34 -14.18 57.30
#